data_233610716d7d57b69993ff198b3dbc31
#
_entry.id   233610716d7d57b69993ff198b3dbc31
#
_cell.length_a   1.000
_cell.length_b   1.000
_cell.length_c   1.000
_cell.angle_alpha   90.00
_cell.angle_beta   90.00
_cell.angle_gamma   90.00
#
_symmetry.space_group_name_H-M   'P 1'
#
loop_
_entity.id
_entity.type
_entity.pdbx_description
1 polymer ?
#
loop_
_entity_poly.entity_id
_entity_poly.type
_entity_poly.pdbx_seq_one_letter_code
_entity_poly.pdbx_strand_id
1 'polypeptide(L)'
;MGFKRVSEAVIRRLPRYYRHLTMLETQGVERISSERLARQMNLNASQVRQDFYCFGGFGQQGYGYNVSNLTGEIKRIMGIDRKHTIIIVGAGNIGHALTNFPGFAETGFEVKALFDVNEDLIGTEIKGHPVLDVKDMDEYIRENQIDIGVIAARRSAAQEIADRMCAAGIRGIWNFVPLDITTSVPIENVHLSESLSTLSYKIEHGLLD
;
A
#
# COMPACT_ATOMS: atom_id res chain seq x y z
N MET A 1 3.30 -7.79 -22.75
CA MET A 1 1.92 -7.25 -22.96
C MET A 1 1.87 -5.87 -22.35
N GLY A 2 1.75 -4.80 -23.18
CA GLY A 2 1.63 -3.45 -22.64
C GLY A 2 0.24 -3.25 -22.03
N PHE A 3 0.17 -3.05 -20.74
CA PHE A 3 -1.06 -2.65 -20.10
C PHE A 3 -1.51 -1.29 -20.69
N LYS A 4 -2.71 -1.21 -21.24
CA LYS A 4 -3.36 0.08 -21.49
C LYS A 4 -3.22 0.90 -20.21
N ARG A 5 -2.90 2.18 -20.34
CA ARG A 5 -2.72 3.09 -19.21
C ARG A 5 -3.98 3.05 -18.32
N VAL A 6 -3.91 2.27 -17.23
CA VAL A 6 -5.01 2.11 -16.27
C VAL A 6 -5.11 3.40 -15.48
N SER A 7 -6.33 3.92 -15.28
CA SER A 7 -6.51 5.16 -14.53
C SER A 7 -6.19 4.96 -13.05
N GLU A 8 -5.69 6.00 -12.40
CA GLU A 8 -5.42 6.03 -10.96
C GLU A 8 -6.63 5.59 -10.12
N ALA A 9 -7.83 6.03 -10.53
CA ALA A 9 -9.08 5.65 -9.87
C ALA A 9 -9.34 4.13 -9.88
N VAL A 10 -8.96 3.43 -10.95
CA VAL A 10 -9.05 1.96 -11.01
C VAL A 10 -8.01 1.32 -10.10
N ILE A 11 -6.77 1.81 -10.14
CA ILE A 11 -5.67 1.31 -9.29
C ILE A 11 -6.05 1.41 -7.81
N ARG A 12 -6.59 2.56 -7.37
CA ARG A 12 -7.04 2.77 -5.98
C ARG A 12 -8.21 1.89 -5.55
N ARG A 13 -8.98 1.31 -6.49
CA ARG A 13 -10.05 0.37 -6.17
C ARG A 13 -9.57 -1.07 -6.02
N LEU A 14 -8.44 -1.46 -6.63
CA LEU A 14 -7.93 -2.84 -6.57
C LEU A 14 -7.75 -3.37 -5.14
N PRO A 15 -7.15 -2.63 -4.18
CA PRO A 15 -7.03 -3.09 -2.80
C PRO A 15 -8.40 -3.29 -2.12
N ARG A 16 -9.40 -2.47 -2.47
CA ARG A 16 -10.77 -2.60 -1.96
C ARG A 16 -11.44 -3.87 -2.51
N TYR A 17 -11.26 -4.17 -3.80
CA TYR A 17 -11.72 -5.43 -4.41
C TYR A 17 -11.05 -6.62 -3.75
N TYR A 18 -9.73 -6.60 -3.61
CA TYR A 18 -8.96 -7.68 -3.00
C TYR A 18 -9.48 -8.01 -1.59
N ARG A 19 -9.55 -7.00 -0.72
CA ARG A 19 -10.04 -7.16 0.65
C ARG A 19 -11.46 -7.74 0.69
N HIS A 20 -12.36 -7.24 -0.16
CA HIS A 20 -13.75 -7.71 -0.17
C HIS A 20 -13.86 -9.16 -0.69
N LEU A 21 -13.13 -9.49 -1.74
CA LEU A 21 -13.11 -10.84 -2.29
C LEU A 21 -12.48 -11.86 -1.34
N THR A 22 -11.41 -11.50 -0.64
CA THR A 22 -10.81 -12.35 0.40
C THR A 22 -11.82 -12.63 1.53
N MET A 23 -12.59 -11.63 1.94
CA MET A 23 -13.67 -11.84 2.91
C MET A 23 -14.75 -12.81 2.38
N LEU A 24 -15.16 -12.69 1.13
CA LEU A 24 -16.12 -13.61 0.51
C LEU A 24 -15.57 -15.03 0.41
N GLU A 25 -14.28 -15.17 0.10
CA GLU A 25 -13.58 -16.45 0.05
C GLU A 25 -13.58 -17.16 1.41
N THR A 26 -13.30 -16.42 2.49
CA THR A 26 -13.38 -16.97 3.87
C THR A 26 -14.79 -17.36 4.29
N GLN A 27 -15.81 -16.75 3.67
CA GLN A 27 -17.22 -17.12 3.86
C GLN A 27 -17.68 -18.28 2.97
N GLY A 28 -16.79 -18.86 2.18
CA GLY A 28 -17.12 -19.98 1.27
C GLY A 28 -17.94 -19.58 0.04
N VAL A 29 -17.96 -18.30 -0.33
CA VAL A 29 -18.66 -17.85 -1.54
C VAL A 29 -17.84 -18.19 -2.78
N GLU A 30 -18.30 -19.14 -3.55
CA GLU A 30 -17.59 -19.59 -4.76
C GLU A 30 -17.75 -18.64 -5.95
N ARG A 31 -18.92 -18.00 -6.08
CA ARG A 31 -19.25 -17.14 -7.23
C ARG A 31 -19.99 -15.87 -6.82
N ILE A 32 -19.69 -14.78 -7.56
CA ILE A 32 -20.35 -13.50 -7.37
C ILE A 32 -20.61 -12.81 -8.72
N SER A 33 -21.79 -12.21 -8.88
CA SER A 33 -22.08 -11.38 -10.04
C SER A 33 -21.51 -9.95 -9.89
N SER A 34 -21.33 -9.25 -11.02
CA SER A 34 -20.92 -7.82 -10.98
C SER A 34 -21.92 -6.95 -10.23
N GLU A 35 -23.22 -7.28 -10.30
CA GLU A 35 -24.30 -6.56 -9.60
C GLU A 35 -24.20 -6.75 -8.09
N ARG A 36 -24.00 -8.00 -7.64
CA ARG A 36 -23.87 -8.31 -6.21
C ARG A 36 -22.60 -7.69 -5.62
N LEU A 37 -21.47 -7.80 -6.33
CA LEU A 37 -20.20 -7.21 -5.92
C LEU A 37 -20.30 -5.68 -5.83
N ALA A 38 -20.87 -5.05 -6.85
CA ALA A 38 -21.06 -3.61 -6.90
C ALA A 38 -21.93 -3.12 -5.73
N ARG A 39 -23.05 -3.79 -5.45
CA ARG A 39 -23.96 -3.46 -4.34
C ARG A 39 -23.24 -3.53 -3.00
N GLN A 40 -22.46 -4.59 -2.76
CA GLN A 40 -21.72 -4.77 -1.50
C GLN A 40 -20.60 -3.75 -1.31
N MET A 41 -20.08 -3.18 -2.38
CA MET A 41 -18.98 -2.22 -2.36
C MET A 41 -19.40 -0.77 -2.56
N ASN A 42 -20.72 -0.52 -2.65
CA ASN A 42 -21.29 0.79 -3.00
C ASN A 42 -20.73 1.35 -4.32
N LEU A 43 -20.72 0.51 -5.35
CA LEU A 43 -20.34 0.82 -6.72
C LEU A 43 -21.50 0.52 -7.68
N ASN A 44 -21.35 0.87 -8.96
CA ASN A 44 -22.27 0.39 -9.98
C ASN A 44 -21.67 -0.81 -10.75
N ALA A 45 -22.53 -1.71 -11.24
CA ALA A 45 -22.11 -2.93 -11.91
C ALA A 45 -21.31 -2.68 -13.20
N SER A 46 -21.59 -1.57 -13.90
CA SER A 46 -20.85 -1.18 -15.12
C SER A 46 -19.41 -0.83 -14.78
N GLN A 47 -19.20 -0.12 -13.67
CA GLN A 47 -17.89 0.25 -13.19
C GLN A 47 -17.05 -0.99 -12.81
N VAL A 48 -17.64 -1.94 -12.07
CA VAL A 48 -16.96 -3.20 -11.73
C VAL A 48 -16.53 -3.95 -12.99
N ARG A 49 -17.43 -4.06 -13.98
CA ARG A 49 -17.11 -4.72 -15.26
C ARG A 49 -16.00 -3.98 -16.02
N GLN A 50 -16.05 -2.66 -16.06
CA GLN A 50 -15.06 -1.83 -16.75
C GLN A 50 -13.69 -1.91 -16.07
N ASP A 51 -13.66 -1.86 -14.74
CA ASP A 51 -12.42 -2.00 -13.97
C ASP A 51 -11.72 -3.33 -14.28
N PHE A 52 -12.47 -4.42 -14.22
CA PHE A 52 -11.90 -5.75 -14.50
C PHE A 52 -11.52 -5.95 -15.98
N TYR A 53 -12.24 -5.30 -16.90
CA TYR A 53 -11.91 -5.33 -18.31
C TYR A 53 -10.55 -4.70 -18.63
N CYS A 54 -10.11 -3.70 -17.84
CA CYS A 54 -8.78 -3.10 -17.99
C CYS A 54 -7.64 -4.12 -17.86
N PHE A 55 -7.89 -5.25 -17.19
CA PHE A 55 -6.91 -6.30 -16.90
C PHE A 55 -7.15 -7.61 -17.66
N GLY A 56 -8.04 -7.62 -18.66
CA GLY A 56 -8.26 -8.78 -19.52
C GLY A 56 -9.63 -9.47 -19.40
N GLY A 57 -10.48 -9.02 -18.45
CA GLY A 57 -11.82 -9.58 -18.24
C GLY A 57 -11.79 -10.96 -17.56
N PHE A 58 -12.33 -11.05 -16.35
CA PHE A 58 -12.25 -12.26 -15.51
C PHE A 58 -13.55 -13.07 -15.44
N GLY A 59 -14.62 -12.60 -16.09
CA GLY A 59 -15.95 -13.20 -16.00
C GLY A 59 -16.39 -13.88 -17.28
N GLN A 60 -17.23 -14.90 -17.13
CA GLN A 60 -18.03 -15.44 -18.23
C GLN A 60 -19.42 -14.79 -18.20
N GLN A 61 -19.89 -14.37 -19.37
CA GLN A 61 -21.20 -13.76 -19.51
C GLN A 61 -22.30 -14.69 -18.97
N GLY A 62 -23.11 -14.20 -18.05
CA GLY A 62 -24.18 -14.97 -17.40
C GLY A 62 -23.78 -15.78 -16.17
N TYR A 63 -22.48 -16.04 -15.95
CA TYR A 63 -21.99 -16.89 -14.84
C TYR A 63 -21.33 -16.12 -13.69
N GLY A 64 -21.06 -14.81 -13.88
CA GLY A 64 -20.33 -13.98 -12.92
C GLY A 64 -18.85 -14.37 -12.78
N TYR A 65 -18.26 -14.04 -11.65
CA TYR A 65 -16.86 -14.26 -11.34
C TYR A 65 -16.70 -15.44 -10.37
N ASN A 66 -15.72 -16.31 -10.60
CA ASN A 66 -15.24 -17.22 -9.57
C ASN A 66 -14.42 -16.39 -8.56
N VAL A 67 -14.77 -16.46 -7.28
CA VAL A 67 -14.20 -15.59 -6.23
C VAL A 67 -12.72 -15.87 -6.05
N SER A 68 -12.33 -17.13 -5.88
CA SER A 68 -10.92 -17.50 -5.64
C SER A 68 -10.03 -17.15 -6.84
N ASN A 69 -10.48 -17.44 -8.06
CA ASN A 69 -9.72 -17.06 -9.25
C ASN A 69 -9.55 -15.55 -9.38
N LEU A 70 -10.63 -14.79 -9.14
CA LEU A 70 -10.58 -13.32 -9.21
C LEU A 70 -9.68 -12.73 -8.12
N THR A 71 -9.73 -13.24 -6.90
CA THR A 71 -8.85 -12.87 -5.79
C THR A 71 -7.38 -13.08 -6.17
N GLY A 72 -7.05 -14.24 -6.71
CA GLY A 72 -5.71 -14.59 -7.17
C GLY A 72 -5.22 -13.67 -8.30
N GLU A 73 -6.06 -13.37 -9.28
CA GLU A 73 -5.71 -12.45 -10.38
C GLU A 73 -5.48 -11.02 -9.89
N ILE A 74 -6.33 -10.50 -9.00
CA ILE A 74 -6.15 -9.15 -8.44
C ILE A 74 -4.87 -9.10 -7.59
N LYS A 75 -4.60 -10.14 -6.80
CA LYS A 75 -3.35 -10.27 -6.03
C LYS A 75 -2.13 -10.17 -6.93
N ARG A 76 -2.14 -10.88 -8.08
CA ARG A 76 -1.07 -10.86 -9.08
C ARG A 76 -0.94 -9.50 -9.77
N ILE A 77 -2.05 -8.87 -10.13
CA ILE A 77 -2.06 -7.53 -10.76
C ILE A 77 -1.45 -6.48 -9.84
N MET A 78 -1.75 -6.53 -8.53
CA MET A 78 -1.17 -5.63 -7.53
C MET A 78 0.28 -5.98 -7.18
N GLY A 79 0.80 -7.14 -7.62
CA GLY A 79 2.15 -7.59 -7.30
C GLY A 79 2.35 -8.04 -5.85
N ILE A 80 1.27 -8.23 -5.08
CA ILE A 80 1.32 -8.69 -3.68
C ILE A 80 1.32 -10.22 -3.55
N ASP A 81 1.50 -10.91 -4.65
CA ASP A 81 1.77 -12.35 -4.75
C ASP A 81 3.26 -12.69 -4.55
N ARG A 82 4.11 -11.68 -4.46
CA ARG A 82 5.56 -11.78 -4.23
C ARG A 82 5.97 -10.98 -3.01
N LYS A 83 7.17 -11.27 -2.49
CA LYS A 83 7.73 -10.53 -1.36
C LYS A 83 8.27 -9.17 -1.81
N HIS A 84 8.03 -8.16 -0.98
CA HIS A 84 8.61 -6.83 -1.09
C HIS A 84 9.31 -6.48 0.21
N THR A 85 10.57 -6.08 0.12
CA THR A 85 11.37 -5.67 1.27
C THR A 85 11.15 -4.20 1.59
N ILE A 86 11.00 -3.88 2.87
CA ILE A 86 10.72 -2.52 3.36
C ILE A 86 11.77 -2.08 4.37
N ILE A 87 12.20 -0.84 4.29
CA ILE A 87 12.84 -0.12 5.40
C ILE A 87 11.98 1.05 5.86
N ILE A 88 12.11 1.42 7.13
CA ILE A 88 11.38 2.52 7.74
C ILE A 88 12.38 3.57 8.25
N VAL A 89 12.28 4.81 7.78
CA VAL A 89 13.09 5.92 8.26
C VAL A 89 12.28 6.78 9.20
N GLY A 90 12.70 6.81 10.46
CA GLY A 90 12.00 7.37 11.62
C GLY A 90 11.47 6.26 12.52
N ALA A 91 12.16 5.99 13.62
CA ALA A 91 11.80 4.98 14.63
C ALA A 91 10.88 5.54 15.73
N GLY A 92 10.14 6.61 15.45
CA GLY A 92 9.13 7.19 16.33
C GLY A 92 7.81 6.41 16.35
N ASN A 93 6.73 7.02 16.84
CA ASN A 93 5.43 6.37 17.03
C ASN A 93 4.88 5.71 15.76
N ILE A 94 4.98 6.37 14.60
CA ILE A 94 4.51 5.82 13.33
C ILE A 94 5.40 4.65 12.90
N GLY A 95 6.73 4.79 12.96
CA GLY A 95 7.66 3.72 12.66
C GLY A 95 7.43 2.48 13.52
N HIS A 96 7.27 2.67 14.83
CA HIS A 96 6.90 1.61 15.76
C HIS A 96 5.58 0.90 15.41
N ALA A 97 4.55 1.66 15.05
CA ALA A 97 3.25 1.09 14.69
C ALA A 97 3.34 0.24 13.42
N LEU A 98 4.13 0.67 12.45
CA LEU A 98 4.30 -0.02 11.18
C LEU A 98 5.11 -1.32 11.31
N THR A 99 6.09 -1.40 12.20
CA THR A 99 6.88 -2.64 12.38
C THR A 99 6.05 -3.84 12.79
N ASN A 100 4.92 -3.62 13.44
CA ASN A 100 4.07 -4.69 13.95
C ASN A 100 2.71 -4.74 13.24
N PHE A 101 2.61 -4.20 12.03
CA PHE A 101 1.35 -4.21 11.30
C PHE A 101 1.07 -5.61 10.72
N PRO A 102 0.04 -6.34 11.22
CA PRO A 102 -0.19 -7.75 10.84
C PRO A 102 -0.43 -7.94 9.34
N GLY A 103 -1.02 -6.94 8.69
CA GLY A 103 -1.33 -6.99 7.26
C GLY A 103 -0.12 -7.03 6.33
N PHE A 104 1.09 -6.72 6.81
CA PHE A 104 2.29 -6.79 5.98
C PHE A 104 2.64 -8.23 5.62
N ALA A 105 2.68 -9.12 6.59
CA ALA A 105 3.00 -10.53 6.37
C ALA A 105 1.99 -11.21 5.41
N GLU A 106 0.70 -10.86 5.52
CA GLU A 106 -0.37 -11.41 4.69
C GLU A 106 -0.30 -10.91 3.22
N THR A 107 0.26 -9.73 3.01
CA THR A 107 0.36 -9.07 1.70
C THR A 107 1.76 -9.11 1.09
N GLY A 108 2.68 -9.91 1.67
CA GLY A 108 4.02 -10.13 1.13
C GLY A 108 5.01 -9.00 1.42
N PHE A 109 4.70 -8.07 2.31
CA PHE A 109 5.62 -7.01 2.72
C PHE A 109 6.44 -7.45 3.95
N GLU A 110 7.76 -7.27 3.90
CA GLU A 110 8.68 -7.66 4.95
C GLU A 110 9.54 -6.48 5.40
N VAL A 111 9.36 -6.02 6.64
CA VAL A 111 10.22 -4.99 7.22
C VAL A 111 11.59 -5.60 7.53
N LYS A 112 12.67 -4.98 7.06
CA LYS A 112 14.05 -5.42 7.25
C LYS A 112 14.77 -4.66 8.36
N ALA A 113 14.61 -3.33 8.39
CA ALA A 113 15.26 -2.47 9.39
C ALA A 113 14.49 -1.16 9.55
N LEU A 114 14.74 -0.50 10.68
CA LEU A 114 14.42 0.91 10.88
C LEU A 114 15.70 1.73 10.86
N PHE A 115 15.58 3.01 10.52
CA PHE A 115 16.67 3.98 10.53
C PHE A 115 16.27 5.21 11.33
N ASP A 116 17.15 5.69 12.19
CA ASP A 116 16.91 6.91 12.96
C ASP A 116 18.20 7.69 13.13
N VAL A 117 18.09 8.95 13.59
CA VAL A 117 19.20 9.81 13.99
C VAL A 117 19.42 9.82 15.50
N ASN A 118 18.49 9.24 16.27
CA ASN A 118 18.55 9.22 17.73
C ASN A 118 19.52 8.15 18.21
N GLU A 119 20.65 8.56 18.79
CA GLU A 119 21.69 7.69 19.32
C GLU A 119 21.17 6.70 20.38
N ASP A 120 20.14 7.09 21.15
CA ASP A 120 19.54 6.19 22.16
C ASP A 120 18.78 5.00 21.54
N LEU A 121 18.37 5.12 20.28
CA LEU A 121 17.65 4.07 19.55
C LEU A 121 18.57 3.24 18.65
N ILE A 122 19.65 3.83 18.14
CA ILE A 122 20.59 3.16 17.25
C ILE A 122 21.23 1.98 17.97
N GLY A 123 21.25 0.81 17.32
CA GLY A 123 21.77 -0.44 17.90
C GLY A 123 20.75 -1.20 18.75
N THR A 124 19.54 -0.67 18.95
CA THR A 124 18.45 -1.40 19.61
C THR A 124 17.60 -2.16 18.60
N GLU A 125 16.60 -2.89 19.10
CA GLU A 125 15.61 -3.57 18.26
C GLU A 125 14.19 -3.12 18.61
N ILE A 126 13.37 -2.93 17.58
CA ILE A 126 11.95 -2.67 17.70
C ILE A 126 11.20 -3.86 17.10
N LYS A 127 10.54 -4.64 17.96
CA LYS A 127 9.77 -5.84 17.56
C LYS A 127 10.56 -6.84 16.71
N GLY A 128 11.85 -7.02 17.02
CA GLY A 128 12.74 -7.92 16.30
C GLY A 128 13.38 -7.35 15.03
N HIS A 129 13.16 -6.06 14.76
CA HIS A 129 13.80 -5.35 13.64
C HIS A 129 14.88 -4.41 14.17
N PRO A 130 16.12 -4.45 13.61
CA PRO A 130 17.21 -3.59 14.06
C PRO A 130 16.92 -2.11 13.75
N VAL A 131 17.34 -1.24 14.67
CA VAL A 131 17.38 0.21 14.44
C VAL A 131 18.82 0.60 14.12
N LEU A 132 19.05 1.12 12.94
CA LEU A 132 20.35 1.49 12.39
C LEU A 132 20.48 3.02 12.27
N ASP A 133 21.72 3.52 12.16
CA ASP A 133 21.97 4.94 11.89
C ASP A 133 21.50 5.28 10.46
N VAL A 134 20.78 6.39 10.32
CA VAL A 134 20.31 6.86 9.00
C VAL A 134 21.48 7.14 8.04
N LYS A 135 22.70 7.32 8.53
CA LYS A 135 23.90 7.46 7.69
C LYS A 135 24.17 6.22 6.85
N ASP A 136 23.85 5.03 7.37
CA ASP A 136 24.13 3.75 6.73
C ASP A 136 22.99 3.31 5.78
N MET A 137 21.89 4.09 5.70
CA MET A 137 20.69 3.75 4.93
C MET A 137 21.00 3.47 3.46
N ASP A 138 21.82 4.30 2.82
CA ASP A 138 22.07 4.22 1.37
C ASP A 138 22.82 2.93 0.99
N GLU A 139 23.80 2.53 1.81
CA GLU A 139 24.55 1.28 1.65
C GLU A 139 23.65 0.08 1.90
N TYR A 140 22.88 0.12 2.98
CA TYR A 140 21.93 -0.93 3.33
C TYR A 140 20.89 -1.18 2.22
N ILE A 141 20.35 -0.13 1.61
CA ILE A 141 19.40 -0.24 0.48
C ILE A 141 20.06 -1.01 -0.67
N ARG A 142 21.30 -0.66 -1.06
CA ARG A 142 22.01 -1.29 -2.17
C ARG A 142 22.34 -2.76 -1.90
N GLU A 143 22.89 -3.05 -0.73
CA GLU A 143 23.34 -4.40 -0.35
C GLU A 143 22.17 -5.38 -0.19
N ASN A 144 21.05 -4.90 0.38
CA ASN A 144 19.89 -5.74 0.67
C ASN A 144 18.79 -5.65 -0.41
N GLN A 145 19.02 -4.91 -1.49
CA GLN A 145 18.07 -4.75 -2.60
C GLN A 145 16.67 -4.39 -2.11
N ILE A 146 16.58 -3.34 -1.30
CA ILE A 146 15.31 -2.90 -0.70
C ILE A 146 14.37 -2.34 -1.75
N ASP A 147 13.11 -2.83 -1.77
CA ASP A 147 12.09 -2.39 -2.71
C ASP A 147 11.45 -1.07 -2.31
N ILE A 148 11.06 -0.92 -1.04
CA ILE A 148 10.21 0.18 -0.56
C ILE A 148 10.86 0.89 0.63
N GLY A 149 10.92 2.21 0.54
CA GLY A 149 11.29 3.08 1.65
C GLY A 149 10.06 3.73 2.28
N VAL A 150 9.89 3.59 3.59
CA VAL A 150 8.87 4.30 4.36
C VAL A 150 9.49 5.53 4.99
N ILE A 151 8.87 6.70 4.79
CA ILE A 151 9.30 7.95 5.43
C ILE A 151 8.32 8.32 6.54
N ALA A 152 8.78 8.15 7.79
CA ALA A 152 8.07 8.52 9.02
C ALA A 152 8.91 9.45 9.91
N ALA A 153 9.81 10.22 9.28
CA ALA A 153 10.77 11.13 9.91
C ALA A 153 10.21 12.54 10.09
N ARG A 154 11.04 13.46 10.56
CA ARG A 154 10.68 14.88 10.67
C ARG A 154 10.49 15.51 9.29
N ARG A 155 9.52 16.45 9.19
CA ARG A 155 9.19 17.15 7.94
C ARG A 155 10.41 17.79 7.27
N SER A 156 11.32 18.38 8.05
CA SER A 156 12.54 19.05 7.54
C SER A 156 13.52 18.10 6.85
N ALA A 157 13.51 16.82 7.15
CA ALA A 157 14.42 15.83 6.59
C ALA A 157 13.78 14.99 5.47
N ALA A 158 12.47 15.08 5.27
CA ALA A 158 11.73 14.14 4.43
C ALA A 158 12.15 14.16 2.96
N GLN A 159 12.41 15.33 2.37
CA GLN A 159 12.86 15.44 0.98
C GLN A 159 14.27 14.87 0.81
N GLU A 160 15.22 15.22 1.70
CA GLU A 160 16.59 14.70 1.66
C GLU A 160 16.62 13.17 1.77
N ILE A 161 15.80 12.59 2.68
CA ILE A 161 15.67 11.14 2.83
C ILE A 161 15.16 10.51 1.52
N ALA A 162 14.13 11.09 0.90
CA ALA A 162 13.60 10.60 -0.37
C ALA A 162 14.65 10.65 -1.50
N ASP A 163 15.40 11.74 -1.60
CA ASP A 163 16.46 11.90 -2.60
C ASP A 163 17.56 10.84 -2.42
N ARG A 164 17.98 10.60 -1.18
CA ARG A 164 18.95 9.55 -0.84
C ARG A 164 18.43 8.16 -1.17
N MET A 165 17.18 7.84 -0.81
CA MET A 165 16.53 6.58 -1.14
C MET A 165 16.51 6.34 -2.66
N CYS A 166 16.13 7.36 -3.44
CA CYS A 166 16.12 7.28 -4.89
C CYS A 166 17.53 7.02 -5.46
N ALA A 167 18.54 7.74 -4.97
CA ALA A 167 19.92 7.58 -5.39
C ALA A 167 20.51 6.20 -5.00
N ALA A 168 20.01 5.60 -3.91
CA ALA A 168 20.39 4.27 -3.46
C ALA A 168 19.70 3.13 -4.24
N GLY A 169 18.66 3.45 -5.04
CA GLY A 169 17.98 2.47 -5.90
C GLY A 169 16.68 1.92 -5.35
N ILE A 170 16.03 2.62 -4.42
CA ILE A 170 14.68 2.27 -3.95
C ILE A 170 13.69 2.27 -5.12
N ARG A 171 12.70 1.40 -5.11
CA ARG A 171 11.73 1.24 -6.20
C ARG A 171 10.41 1.96 -5.95
N GLY A 172 10.12 2.31 -4.70
CA GLY A 172 8.93 3.06 -4.32
C GLY A 172 9.05 3.64 -2.93
N ILE A 173 8.29 4.71 -2.65
CA ILE A 173 8.27 5.40 -1.37
C ILE A 173 6.85 5.42 -0.81
N TRP A 174 6.72 5.13 0.48
CA TRP A 174 5.48 5.29 1.24
C TRP A 174 5.68 6.38 2.29
N ASN A 175 5.05 7.54 2.02
CA ASN A 175 5.29 8.75 2.80
C ASN A 175 4.18 9.01 3.83
N PHE A 176 4.57 9.12 5.09
CA PHE A 176 3.68 9.50 6.22
C PHE A 176 3.88 10.94 6.69
N VAL A 177 4.83 11.65 6.10
CA VAL A 177 5.08 13.06 6.45
C VAL A 177 4.10 13.96 5.67
N PRO A 178 3.43 14.93 6.32
CA PRO A 178 2.52 15.85 5.62
C PRO A 178 3.31 16.88 4.79
N LEU A 179 3.94 16.41 3.75
CA LEU A 179 4.75 17.18 2.80
C LEU A 179 4.66 16.53 1.42
N ASP A 180 4.45 17.34 0.39
CA ASP A 180 4.57 16.90 -0.99
C ASP A 180 6.04 16.72 -1.34
N ILE A 181 6.45 15.46 -1.47
CA ILE A 181 7.82 15.08 -1.79
C ILE A 181 7.95 14.90 -3.29
N THR A 182 8.97 15.52 -3.89
CA THR A 182 9.33 15.29 -5.28
C THR A 182 10.26 14.08 -5.38
N THR A 183 9.95 13.13 -6.26
CA THR A 183 10.70 11.88 -6.38
C THR A 183 10.73 11.35 -7.81
N SER A 184 11.78 10.59 -8.15
CA SER A 184 11.93 9.90 -9.43
C SER A 184 11.30 8.50 -9.45
N VAL A 185 10.79 8.01 -8.32
CA VAL A 185 10.12 6.71 -8.18
C VAL A 185 8.65 6.90 -7.78
N PRO A 186 7.79 5.90 -7.95
CA PRO A 186 6.42 5.96 -7.43
C PRO A 186 6.38 6.28 -5.94
N ILE A 187 5.49 7.19 -5.55
CA ILE A 187 5.24 7.57 -4.17
C ILE A 187 3.76 7.47 -3.83
N GLU A 188 3.46 6.93 -2.66
CA GLU A 188 2.13 6.96 -2.07
C GLU A 188 2.17 7.75 -0.77
N ASN A 189 1.30 8.77 -0.66
CA ASN A 189 1.23 9.65 0.50
C ASN A 189 0.08 9.25 1.42
N VAL A 190 0.34 9.23 2.73
CA VAL A 190 -0.67 8.97 3.78
C VAL A 190 -0.85 10.24 4.61
N HIS A 191 -1.87 11.00 4.29
CA HIS A 191 -2.23 12.23 5.02
C HIS A 191 -3.37 11.95 6.01
N LEU A 192 -3.02 11.62 7.25
CA LEU A 192 -4.02 11.28 8.28
C LEU A 192 -5.00 12.43 8.56
N SER A 193 -4.54 13.68 8.51
CA SER A 193 -5.36 14.87 8.71
C SER A 193 -6.41 15.07 7.61
N GLU A 194 -6.15 14.66 6.38
CA GLU A 194 -7.10 14.79 5.27
C GLU A 194 -8.33 13.90 5.48
N SER A 195 -8.14 12.69 5.98
CA SER A 195 -9.24 11.77 6.32
C SER A 195 -10.13 12.37 7.40
N LEU A 196 -9.55 13.00 8.43
CA LEU A 196 -10.31 13.68 9.48
C LEU A 196 -11.05 14.92 8.96
N SER A 197 -10.42 15.71 8.09
CA SER A 197 -11.07 16.86 7.45
C SER A 197 -12.25 16.43 6.58
N THR A 198 -12.11 15.33 5.83
CA THR A 198 -13.21 14.74 5.06
C THR A 198 -14.34 14.27 5.97
N LEU A 199 -14.03 13.62 7.11
CA LEU A 199 -15.02 13.22 8.08
C LEU A 199 -15.73 14.43 8.71
N SER A 200 -15.00 15.48 9.06
CA SER A 200 -15.56 16.73 9.57
C SER A 200 -16.58 17.33 8.59
N TYR A 201 -16.22 17.40 7.31
CA TYR A 201 -17.16 17.87 6.26
C TYR A 201 -18.44 17.03 6.23
N LYS A 202 -18.34 15.70 6.28
CA LYS A 202 -19.49 14.80 6.28
C LYS A 202 -20.40 15.02 7.49
N ILE A 203 -19.81 15.21 8.67
CA ILE A 203 -20.55 15.51 9.91
C ILE A 203 -21.35 16.80 9.78
N GLU A 204 -20.70 17.88 9.35
CA GLU A 204 -21.33 19.19 9.20
C GLU A 204 -22.48 19.20 8.17
N HIS A 205 -22.41 18.33 7.16
CA HIS A 205 -23.41 18.27 6.08
C HIS A 205 -24.37 17.09 6.19
N GLY A 206 -24.30 16.30 7.29
CA GLY A 206 -25.19 15.16 7.52
C GLY A 206 -25.09 14.06 6.46
N LEU A 207 -23.91 13.89 5.84
CA LEU A 207 -23.69 12.88 4.81
C LEU A 207 -23.38 11.52 5.43
N LEU A 208 -24.18 10.53 5.07
CA LEU A 208 -23.94 9.11 5.34
C LEU A 208 -23.40 8.44 4.08
N ASP A 209 -22.42 7.56 4.22
CA ASP A 209 -21.85 6.78 3.10
C ASP A 209 -22.83 5.75 2.54
#